data_be6818f592f2df651ee1cce41a96d614
#
_entry.id   be6818f592f2df651ee1cce41a96d614
#
_cell.length_a   1.000
_cell.length_b   1.000
_cell.length_c   1.000
_cell.angle_alpha   90.00
_cell.angle_beta   90.00
_cell.angle_gamma   90.00
#
_symmetry.space_group_name_H-M   'P 1'
#
loop_
_entity.id
_entity.type
_entity.pdbx_description
1 polymer ?
#
loop_
_entity_poly.entity_id
_entity_poly.type
_entity_poly.pdbx_seq_one_letter_code
_entity_poly.pdbx_strand_id
1 'polypeptide(L)'
;LQSTRESRQSIHPLLLYDPGILKGGIQLLKLEYLESEKTKAPVPRNQEVPKSAFGTLTGRSVLVATSHAWFHQVHPDPEGVKLAILRTEFFPRLRQRFPCTQILIFDDWHSCPQWPRTTQEENDRFKKCMDHMNSVYCYCDVVLFVEAPLPDLDNTVFSCDLVPSEHKWLYFI
;
A
#
# COMPACT_ATOMS: atom_id res chain seq x y z
N LEU A 1 27.69 -19.81 33.24
CA LEU A 1 26.62 -20.33 32.37
C LEU A 1 25.82 -19.15 31.81
N GLN A 2 26.30 -18.56 30.70
CA GLN A 2 25.57 -17.58 29.94
C GLN A 2 24.56 -18.36 29.08
N SER A 3 23.29 -18.24 29.45
CA SER A 3 22.17 -18.72 28.68
C SER A 3 22.10 -17.90 27.40
N THR A 4 22.50 -18.47 26.28
CA THR A 4 22.18 -17.98 24.94
C THR A 4 20.66 -18.07 24.76
N ARG A 5 19.96 -17.00 25.09
CA ARG A 5 18.60 -16.80 24.60
C ARG A 5 18.71 -16.60 23.10
N GLU A 6 18.64 -17.69 22.35
CA GLU A 6 18.30 -17.63 20.93
C GLU A 6 17.01 -16.83 20.82
N SER A 7 17.12 -15.63 20.24
CA SER A 7 15.96 -14.81 19.92
C SER A 7 15.13 -15.58 18.89
N ARG A 8 14.09 -16.28 19.34
CA ARG A 8 13.06 -16.76 18.45
C ARG A 8 12.62 -15.56 17.62
N GLN A 9 12.96 -15.54 16.36
CA GLN A 9 12.44 -14.52 15.43
C GLN A 9 10.91 -14.66 15.49
N SER A 10 10.26 -13.68 16.10
CA SER A 10 8.82 -13.62 16.09
C SER A 10 8.37 -13.51 14.63
N ILE A 11 7.38 -14.32 14.24
CA ILE A 11 6.80 -14.26 12.91
C ILE A 11 5.65 -13.26 12.97
N HIS A 12 5.54 -12.37 11.99
CA HIS A 12 4.42 -11.43 11.94
C HIS A 12 3.09 -12.20 11.85
N PRO A 13 2.04 -11.80 12.58
CA PRO A 13 0.74 -12.50 12.60
C PRO A 13 0.17 -12.77 11.21
N LEU A 14 0.26 -11.80 10.31
CA LEU A 14 -0.19 -11.97 8.93
C LEU A 14 0.44 -13.19 8.23
N LEU A 15 1.74 -13.42 8.44
CA LEU A 15 2.45 -14.56 7.83
C LEU A 15 2.06 -15.92 8.43
N LEU A 16 1.52 -15.91 9.66
CA LEU A 16 0.99 -17.13 10.30
C LEU A 16 -0.37 -17.51 9.74
N TYR A 17 -1.23 -16.52 9.49
CA TYR A 17 -2.60 -16.73 9.00
C TYR A 17 -2.69 -16.84 7.49
N ASP A 18 -1.85 -16.10 6.78
CA ASP A 18 -1.81 -16.10 5.32
C ASP A 18 -0.36 -16.21 4.80
N PRO A 19 0.27 -17.38 4.90
CA PRO A 19 1.64 -17.58 4.43
C PRO A 19 1.80 -17.42 2.91
N GLY A 20 0.69 -17.43 2.18
CA GLY A 20 0.64 -17.19 0.73
C GLY A 20 0.78 -15.74 0.33
N ILE A 21 0.53 -14.79 1.24
CA ILE A 21 0.41 -13.37 0.91
C ILE A 21 1.64 -12.79 0.19
N LEU A 22 2.84 -13.11 0.65
CA LEU A 22 4.07 -12.63 0.00
C LEU A 22 4.37 -13.37 -1.30
N LYS A 23 3.83 -14.58 -1.49
CA LYS A 23 3.86 -15.34 -2.75
C LYS A 23 2.72 -14.93 -3.66
N GLY A 24 1.69 -14.29 -3.09
CA GLY A 24 0.47 -13.87 -3.76
C GLY A 24 0.61 -12.65 -4.67
N GLY A 25 1.76 -11.95 -4.62
CA GLY A 25 2.00 -10.81 -5.51
C GLY A 25 1.82 -9.44 -4.86
N ILE A 26 1.36 -9.36 -3.59
CA ILE A 26 1.35 -8.12 -2.81
C ILE A 26 2.78 -7.71 -2.51
N GLN A 27 3.10 -6.45 -2.79
CA GLN A 27 4.40 -5.84 -2.49
C GLN A 27 4.20 -4.74 -1.45
N LEU A 28 4.99 -4.77 -0.39
CA LEU A 28 4.88 -3.82 0.70
C LEU A 28 5.93 -2.73 0.54
N LEU A 29 5.51 -1.47 0.47
CA LEU A 29 6.41 -0.34 0.38
C LEU A 29 7.13 -0.08 1.70
N LYS A 30 8.38 0.28 1.61
CA LYS A 30 9.10 0.88 2.74
C LYS A 30 8.59 2.30 2.97
N LEU A 31 8.32 2.67 4.22
CA LEU A 31 7.89 4.02 4.57
C LEU A 31 8.88 5.08 4.05
N GLU A 32 10.18 4.80 4.10
CA GLU A 32 11.26 5.67 3.64
C GLU A 32 11.10 6.09 2.17
N TYR A 33 10.52 5.24 1.34
CA TYR A 33 10.26 5.57 -0.05
C TYR A 33 9.20 6.66 -0.18
N LEU A 34 8.11 6.55 0.57
CA LEU A 34 7.05 7.57 0.57
C LEU A 34 7.47 8.86 1.28
N GLU A 35 8.34 8.79 2.28
CA GLU A 35 8.91 9.95 2.97
C GLU A 35 9.89 10.74 2.08
N SER A 36 10.51 10.08 1.10
CA SER A 36 11.54 10.68 0.26
C SER A 36 10.98 11.84 -0.57
N GLU A 37 11.68 12.97 -0.58
CA GLU A 37 11.38 14.11 -1.44
C GLU A 37 11.49 13.78 -2.94
N LYS A 38 12.16 12.68 -3.29
CA LYS A 38 12.24 12.18 -4.67
C LYS A 38 10.93 11.56 -5.13
N THR A 39 10.09 11.08 -4.21
CA THR A 39 8.75 10.57 -4.51
C THR A 39 7.80 11.75 -4.63
N LYS A 40 7.51 12.15 -5.85
CA LYS A 40 6.64 13.30 -6.17
C LYS A 40 5.28 12.84 -6.69
N ALA A 41 4.30 13.72 -6.64
CA ALA A 41 3.02 13.52 -7.30
C ALA A 41 3.13 13.70 -8.83
N PRO A 42 2.33 12.99 -9.59
CA PRO A 42 1.56 11.82 -9.18
C PRO A 42 2.50 10.67 -8.74
N VAL A 43 2.16 10.01 -7.63
CA VAL A 43 2.99 8.89 -7.17
C VAL A 43 2.88 7.72 -8.17
N PRO A 44 3.99 7.04 -8.49
CA PRO A 44 3.99 6.00 -9.51
C PRO A 44 3.14 4.79 -9.06
N ARG A 45 2.44 4.15 -9.99
CA ARG A 45 1.74 2.89 -9.73
C ARG A 45 2.73 1.75 -9.46
N ASN A 46 2.24 0.63 -8.90
CA ASN A 46 3.05 -0.52 -8.51
C ASN A 46 4.13 -0.92 -9.52
N GLN A 47 3.78 -1.01 -10.82
CA GLN A 47 4.68 -1.46 -11.87
C GLN A 47 5.84 -0.49 -12.15
N GLU A 48 5.71 0.77 -11.75
CA GLU A 48 6.68 1.84 -11.97
C GLU A 48 7.56 2.11 -10.74
N VAL A 49 7.15 1.55 -9.59
CA VAL A 49 7.92 1.67 -8.34
C VAL A 49 9.21 0.86 -8.43
N PRO A 50 10.37 1.44 -8.09
CA PRO A 50 11.64 0.69 -8.12
C PRO A 50 11.62 -0.47 -7.12
N LYS A 51 12.15 -1.62 -7.52
CA LYS A 51 12.18 -2.84 -6.68
C LYS A 51 12.80 -2.62 -5.30
N SER A 52 13.78 -1.72 -5.18
CA SER A 52 14.43 -1.36 -3.91
C SER A 52 13.51 -0.65 -2.92
N ALA A 53 12.40 -0.09 -3.38
CA ALA A 53 11.40 0.57 -2.53
C ALA A 53 10.54 -0.43 -1.75
N PHE A 54 10.49 -1.68 -2.19
CA PHE A 54 9.74 -2.72 -1.49
C PHE A 54 10.56 -3.38 -0.39
N GLY A 55 9.89 -3.79 0.67
CA GLY A 55 10.46 -4.46 1.82
C GLY A 55 9.88 -5.85 2.04
N THR A 56 10.54 -6.62 2.89
CA THR A 56 10.09 -7.95 3.31
C THR A 56 9.50 -7.86 4.72
N LEU A 57 8.28 -8.36 4.88
CA LEU A 57 7.62 -8.45 6.18
C LEU A 57 8.32 -9.49 7.07
N THR A 58 8.66 -9.07 8.26
CA THR A 58 9.30 -9.92 9.30
C THR A 58 8.56 -9.72 10.61
N GLY A 59 8.82 -10.55 11.61
CA GLY A 59 8.25 -10.36 12.94
C GLY A 59 8.74 -9.10 13.70
N ARG A 60 9.67 -8.34 13.10
CA ARG A 60 10.15 -7.06 13.64
C ARG A 60 9.67 -5.87 12.81
N SER A 61 8.95 -6.11 11.73
CA SER A 61 8.35 -5.06 10.92
C SER A 61 7.01 -4.62 11.52
N VAL A 62 6.63 -3.38 11.29
CA VAL A 62 5.28 -2.87 11.48
C VAL A 62 4.61 -2.78 10.13
N LEU A 63 3.45 -3.39 9.98
CA LEU A 63 2.64 -3.33 8.79
C LEU A 63 1.54 -2.31 8.96
N VAL A 64 1.54 -1.31 8.10
CA VAL A 64 0.53 -0.25 8.05
C VAL A 64 -0.27 -0.39 6.76
N ALA A 65 -1.58 -0.47 6.86
CA ALA A 65 -2.47 -0.41 5.70
C ALA A 65 -3.06 1.00 5.58
N THR A 66 -3.12 1.53 4.36
CA THR A 66 -3.83 2.78 4.08
C THR A 66 -5.19 2.48 3.46
N SER A 67 -6.20 3.23 3.89
CA SER A 67 -7.54 3.20 3.33
C SER A 67 -7.95 4.63 2.98
N HIS A 68 -8.33 4.84 1.72
CA HIS A 68 -8.71 6.16 1.23
C HIS A 68 -9.62 6.06 0.01
N ALA A 69 -10.50 7.04 -0.16
CA ALA A 69 -11.26 7.18 -1.39
C ALA A 69 -10.34 7.61 -2.54
N TRP A 70 -10.60 7.15 -3.76
CA TRP A 70 -9.87 7.62 -4.93
C TRP A 70 -10.42 8.96 -5.42
N PHE A 71 -9.54 9.90 -5.73
CA PHE A 71 -9.93 11.20 -6.27
C PHE A 71 -10.26 11.15 -7.77
N HIS A 72 -9.67 10.18 -8.46
CA HIS A 72 -9.88 10.02 -9.90
C HIS A 72 -9.92 8.54 -10.26
N GLN A 73 -10.64 8.19 -11.34
CA GLN A 73 -10.82 6.80 -11.77
C GLN A 73 -9.52 6.08 -12.14
N VAL A 74 -8.51 6.82 -12.57
CA VAL A 74 -7.23 6.25 -13.02
C VAL A 74 -6.08 6.49 -12.06
N HIS A 75 -6.28 7.30 -11.01
CA HIS A 75 -5.24 7.60 -10.03
C HIS A 75 -5.87 8.03 -8.69
N PRO A 76 -5.47 7.42 -7.56
CA PRO A 76 -6.07 7.74 -6.27
C PRO A 76 -5.72 9.14 -5.75
N ASP A 77 -4.56 9.68 -6.14
CA ASP A 77 -4.02 10.96 -5.65
C ASP A 77 -3.16 11.65 -6.72
N PRO A 78 -3.77 12.15 -7.81
CA PRO A 78 -3.02 12.71 -8.94
C PRO A 78 -2.22 13.96 -8.57
N GLU A 79 -2.70 14.76 -7.62
CA GLU A 79 -2.06 16.00 -7.18
C GLU A 79 -1.17 15.83 -5.95
N GLY A 80 -1.17 14.66 -5.30
CA GLY A 80 -0.36 14.37 -4.12
C GLY A 80 -0.88 14.97 -2.83
N VAL A 81 -2.16 15.31 -2.77
CA VAL A 81 -2.79 15.87 -1.56
C VAL A 81 -2.74 14.87 -0.41
N LYS A 82 -3.07 13.60 -0.68
CA LYS A 82 -3.02 12.54 0.34
C LYS A 82 -1.60 12.22 0.74
N LEU A 83 -0.66 12.18 -0.22
CA LEU A 83 0.75 12.01 0.09
C LEU A 83 1.27 13.14 1.00
N ALA A 84 0.84 14.39 0.76
CA ALA A 84 1.20 15.50 1.62
C ALA A 84 0.64 15.33 3.04
N ILE A 85 -0.62 14.94 3.20
CA ILE A 85 -1.24 14.65 4.50
C ILE A 85 -0.50 13.50 5.21
N LEU A 86 -0.22 12.41 4.50
CA LEU A 86 0.55 11.30 5.05
C LEU A 86 1.91 11.75 5.59
N ARG A 87 2.64 12.57 4.84
CA ARG A 87 3.96 13.09 5.22
C ARG A 87 3.93 14.07 6.39
N THR A 88 2.95 14.94 6.44
CA THR A 88 2.90 15.98 7.47
C THR A 88 2.25 15.51 8.77
N GLU A 89 1.29 14.61 8.69
CA GLU A 89 0.51 14.22 9.86
C GLU A 89 0.77 12.79 10.34
N PHE A 90 0.79 11.81 9.42
CA PHE A 90 0.78 10.40 9.81
C PHE A 90 2.18 9.81 9.96
N PHE A 91 3.08 10.05 9.02
CA PHE A 91 4.41 9.45 9.06
C PHE A 91 5.24 9.88 10.28
N PRO A 92 5.24 11.15 10.71
CA PRO A 92 5.92 11.54 11.93
C PRO A 92 5.38 10.81 13.17
N ARG A 93 4.05 10.61 13.25
CA ARG A 93 3.42 9.87 14.35
C ARG A 93 3.79 8.39 14.34
N LEU A 94 3.85 7.77 13.14
CA LEU A 94 4.32 6.40 13.01
C LEU A 94 5.78 6.25 13.48
N ARG A 95 6.65 7.17 13.07
CA ARG A 95 8.06 7.18 13.52
C ARG A 95 8.20 7.35 15.03
N GLN A 96 7.40 8.23 15.61
CA GLN A 96 7.36 8.41 17.07
C GLN A 96 6.87 7.15 17.81
N ARG A 97 5.85 6.50 17.26
CA ARG A 97 5.23 5.31 17.87
C ARG A 97 6.08 4.06 17.73
N PHE A 98 6.82 3.94 16.62
CA PHE A 98 7.62 2.77 16.26
C PHE A 98 9.06 3.18 15.92
N PRO A 99 9.83 3.70 16.89
CA PRO A 99 11.18 4.17 16.63
C PRO A 99 12.10 3.00 16.22
N CYS A 100 12.99 3.26 15.26
CA CYS A 100 14.00 2.30 14.76
C CYS A 100 13.42 0.97 14.22
N THR A 101 12.13 0.94 13.89
CA THR A 101 11.46 -0.24 13.35
C THR A 101 11.26 -0.06 11.84
N GLN A 102 11.43 -1.14 11.09
CA GLN A 102 11.06 -1.14 9.69
C GLN A 102 9.53 -1.01 9.59
N ILE A 103 9.06 0.04 8.96
CA ILE A 103 7.63 0.26 8.71
C ILE A 103 7.37 -0.03 7.23
N LEU A 104 6.43 -0.94 6.99
CA LEU A 104 6.01 -1.34 5.66
C LEU A 104 4.57 -0.88 5.45
N ILE A 105 4.32 -0.30 4.29
CA ILE A 105 3.02 0.25 3.91
C ILE A 105 2.37 -0.66 2.89
N PHE A 106 1.16 -1.07 3.15
CA PHE A 106 0.23 -1.57 2.16
C PHE A 106 -0.68 -0.42 1.72
N ASP A 107 -0.61 -0.13 0.46
CA ASP A 107 -1.48 0.80 -0.24
C ASP A 107 -1.84 0.14 -1.57
N ASP A 108 -3.11 0.06 -1.91
CA ASP A 108 -3.58 -0.72 -3.04
C ASP A 108 -2.93 -0.28 -4.36
N TRP A 109 -2.71 1.04 -4.53
CA TRP A 109 -2.06 1.61 -5.71
C TRP A 109 -0.61 1.18 -5.89
N HIS A 110 0.13 1.12 -4.80
CA HIS A 110 1.56 0.80 -4.82
C HIS A 110 1.84 -0.69 -4.59
N SER A 111 0.94 -1.38 -3.91
CA SER A 111 1.16 -2.77 -3.49
C SER A 111 0.67 -3.81 -4.48
N CYS A 112 -0.28 -3.43 -5.35
CA CYS A 112 -0.90 -4.31 -6.34
C CYS A 112 -0.72 -3.74 -7.76
N PRO A 113 -0.54 -4.59 -8.79
CA PRO A 113 -0.45 -4.13 -10.17
C PRO A 113 -1.71 -3.36 -10.60
N GLN A 114 -1.54 -2.15 -11.11
CA GLN A 114 -2.63 -1.25 -11.50
C GLN A 114 -2.91 -1.28 -13.00
N TRP A 115 -4.08 -0.79 -13.40
CA TRP A 115 -4.41 -0.61 -14.81
C TRP A 115 -3.60 0.56 -15.44
N PRO A 116 -3.18 0.48 -16.73
CA PRO A 116 -3.24 -0.72 -17.57
C PRO A 116 -2.19 -1.76 -17.18
N ARG A 117 -2.63 -3.04 -17.12
CA ARG A 117 -1.76 -4.20 -16.98
C ARG A 117 -1.44 -4.73 -18.38
N THR A 118 -0.17 -4.73 -18.74
CA THR A 118 0.26 -5.00 -20.13
C THR A 118 0.69 -6.44 -20.35
N THR A 119 0.89 -7.20 -19.26
CA THR A 119 1.32 -8.59 -19.32
C THR A 119 0.35 -9.53 -18.58
N GLN A 120 0.37 -10.81 -18.98
CA GLN A 120 -0.38 -11.84 -18.28
C GLN A 120 0.10 -12.00 -16.82
N GLU A 121 1.40 -11.85 -16.57
CA GLU A 121 1.99 -11.90 -15.24
C GLU A 121 1.41 -10.81 -14.31
N GLU A 122 1.27 -9.57 -14.80
CA GLU A 122 0.64 -8.48 -14.04
C GLU A 122 -0.83 -8.79 -13.71
N ASN A 123 -1.57 -9.35 -14.66
CA ASN A 123 -2.95 -9.76 -14.43
C ASN A 123 -3.08 -10.87 -13.38
N ASP A 124 -2.21 -11.87 -13.46
CA ASP A 124 -2.20 -13.00 -12.50
C ASP A 124 -1.79 -12.52 -11.10
N ARG A 125 -0.81 -11.62 -11.02
CA ARG A 125 -0.42 -10.97 -9.75
C ARG A 125 -1.56 -10.14 -9.16
N PHE A 126 -2.26 -9.38 -9.98
CA PHE A 126 -3.40 -8.59 -9.51
C PHE A 126 -4.49 -9.47 -8.90
N LYS A 127 -4.87 -10.58 -9.58
CA LYS A 127 -5.84 -11.54 -9.03
C LYS A 127 -5.40 -12.07 -7.67
N LYS A 128 -4.14 -12.49 -7.56
CA LYS A 128 -3.59 -12.95 -6.28
C LYS A 128 -3.59 -11.84 -5.20
N CYS A 129 -3.31 -10.59 -5.57
CA CYS A 129 -3.42 -9.47 -4.63
C CYS A 129 -4.85 -9.35 -4.09
N MET A 130 -5.85 -9.46 -4.95
CA MET A 130 -7.27 -9.41 -4.55
C MET A 130 -7.65 -10.53 -3.58
N ASP A 131 -7.14 -11.75 -3.81
CA ASP A 131 -7.39 -12.90 -2.94
C ASP A 131 -6.84 -12.71 -1.51
N HIS A 132 -5.76 -11.93 -1.36
CA HIS A 132 -5.06 -11.74 -0.08
C HIS A 132 -5.27 -10.36 0.57
N MET A 133 -5.90 -9.41 -0.12
CA MET A 133 -6.05 -8.02 0.36
C MET A 133 -6.77 -7.95 1.71
N ASN A 134 -7.85 -8.72 1.88
CA ASN A 134 -8.60 -8.75 3.13
C ASN A 134 -7.72 -9.20 4.31
N SER A 135 -6.83 -10.17 4.08
CA SER A 135 -5.90 -10.62 5.13
C SER A 135 -4.97 -9.49 5.59
N VAL A 136 -4.54 -8.61 4.67
CA VAL A 136 -3.73 -7.45 5.04
C VAL A 136 -4.47 -6.54 6.00
N TYR A 137 -5.69 -6.14 5.66
CA TYR A 137 -6.49 -5.26 6.52
C TYR A 137 -6.85 -5.90 7.87
N CYS A 138 -7.07 -7.22 7.90
CA CYS A 138 -7.39 -7.93 9.14
C CYS A 138 -6.20 -8.07 10.09
N TYR A 139 -4.98 -8.15 9.57
CA TYR A 139 -3.80 -8.51 10.35
C TYR A 139 -2.67 -7.46 10.30
N CYS A 140 -2.88 -6.28 9.72
CA CYS A 140 -1.94 -5.18 9.86
C CYS A 140 -1.92 -4.64 11.30
N ASP A 141 -0.80 -4.00 11.68
CA ASP A 141 -0.64 -3.40 13.01
C ASP A 141 -1.39 -2.06 13.13
N VAL A 142 -1.55 -1.36 12.01
CA VAL A 142 -2.17 -0.04 11.94
C VAL A 142 -2.96 0.10 10.65
N VAL A 143 -4.16 0.65 10.72
CA VAL A 143 -4.91 1.15 9.55
C VAL A 143 -4.94 2.67 9.60
N LEU A 144 -4.53 3.32 8.52
CA LEU A 144 -4.63 4.76 8.34
C LEU A 144 -5.82 5.06 7.42
N PHE A 145 -6.83 5.73 7.96
CA PHE A 145 -7.90 6.31 7.16
C PHE A 145 -7.46 7.71 6.73
N VAL A 146 -7.19 7.87 5.44
CA VAL A 146 -6.71 9.13 4.89
C VAL A 146 -7.89 9.88 4.31
N GLU A 147 -8.42 10.81 5.08
CA GLU A 147 -9.44 11.75 4.62
C GLU A 147 -8.76 12.98 4.03
N ALA A 148 -9.18 13.37 2.85
CA ALA A 148 -8.71 14.59 2.19
C ALA A 148 -9.90 15.28 1.53
N PRO A 149 -9.89 16.62 1.44
CA PRO A 149 -10.91 17.35 0.71
C PRO A 149 -11.02 16.81 -0.72
N LEU A 150 -12.24 16.56 -1.17
CA LEU A 150 -12.45 16.21 -2.57
C LEU A 150 -12.02 17.42 -3.43
N PRO A 151 -11.28 17.21 -4.52
CA PRO A 151 -11.04 18.27 -5.48
C PRO A 151 -12.37 18.81 -6.01
N ASP A 152 -12.44 20.10 -6.30
CA ASP A 152 -13.65 20.72 -6.84
C ASP A 152 -14.15 19.94 -8.07
N LEU A 153 -15.32 19.33 -7.91
CA LEU A 153 -15.91 18.45 -8.93
C LEU A 153 -16.40 19.20 -10.18
N ASP A 154 -16.37 20.52 -10.18
CA ASP A 154 -16.92 21.35 -11.25
C ASP A 154 -16.21 21.20 -12.60
N ASN A 155 -15.04 20.55 -12.65
CA ASN A 155 -14.27 20.33 -13.88
C ASN A 155 -13.91 18.87 -14.16
N THR A 156 -14.31 17.93 -13.33
CA THR A 156 -14.04 16.50 -13.60
C THR A 156 -15.26 15.86 -14.27
N VAL A 157 -15.26 15.84 -15.59
CA VAL A 157 -16.14 14.95 -16.36
C VAL A 157 -15.71 13.52 -16.03
N PHE A 158 -16.43 12.88 -15.11
CA PHE A 158 -16.29 11.45 -14.86
C PHE A 158 -16.82 10.70 -16.11
N SER A 159 -15.96 10.52 -17.10
CA SER A 159 -16.25 9.62 -18.19
C SER A 159 -16.09 8.19 -17.68
N CYS A 160 -17.22 7.53 -17.40
CA CYS A 160 -17.27 6.10 -17.07
C CYS A 160 -16.73 5.19 -18.20
N ASP A 161 -16.44 5.74 -19.36
CA ASP A 161 -16.15 5.00 -20.56
C ASP A 161 -14.69 4.55 -20.68
N LEU A 162 -13.80 5.08 -19.82
CA LEU A 162 -12.36 4.79 -19.86
C LEU A 162 -11.96 3.54 -19.06
N VAL A 163 -12.85 3.01 -18.21
CA VAL A 163 -12.56 1.83 -17.37
C VAL A 163 -13.41 0.66 -17.84
N PRO A 164 -12.80 -0.47 -18.22
CA PRO A 164 -13.53 -1.68 -18.55
C PRO A 164 -14.53 -2.05 -17.45
N SER A 165 -15.69 -2.58 -17.84
CA SER A 165 -16.80 -2.89 -16.91
C SER A 165 -16.40 -3.84 -15.77
N GLU A 166 -15.44 -4.74 -16.03
CA GLU A 166 -14.88 -5.67 -15.04
C GLU A 166 -14.07 -5.00 -13.94
N HIS A 167 -13.72 -3.72 -14.09
CA HIS A 167 -12.94 -2.97 -13.10
C HIS A 167 -13.77 -1.94 -12.32
N LYS A 168 -15.04 -1.77 -12.62
CA LYS A 168 -15.92 -0.77 -11.99
C LYS A 168 -16.19 -1.01 -10.51
N TRP A 169 -16.05 -2.25 -10.03
CA TRP A 169 -16.27 -2.60 -8.62
C TRP A 169 -15.14 -2.20 -7.67
N LEU A 170 -13.96 -1.83 -8.20
CA LEU A 170 -12.83 -1.32 -7.39
C LEU A 170 -13.06 0.07 -6.77
N TYR A 171 -14.16 0.73 -7.13
CA TYR A 171 -14.48 2.09 -6.68
C TYR A 171 -15.44 2.17 -5.49
N PHE A 172 -15.80 1.03 -4.89
CA PHE A 172 -16.79 0.96 -3.80
C PHE A 172 -16.24 0.42 -2.48
N ILE A 173 -14.95 0.60 -2.21
CA ILE A 173 -14.39 0.28 -0.88
C ILE A 173 -14.08 1.58 -0.15
#